data_3b2e47af7fcbd0b2ab2b99cbe2d8a5cd
#
_entry.id   3b2e47af7fcbd0b2ab2b99cbe2d8a5cd
#
_cell.length_a   1.000
_cell.length_b   1.000
_cell.length_c   1.000
_cell.angle_alpha   90.00
_cell.angle_beta   90.00
_cell.angle_gamma   90.00
#
_symmetry.space_group_name_H-M   'P 1'
#
loop_
_entity.id
_entity.type
_entity.pdbx_description
1 polymer ?
#
loop_
_entity_poly.entity_id
_entity_poly.type
_entity_poly.pdbx_seq_one_letter_code
_entity_poly.pdbx_strand_id
1 'polypeptide(L)'
;HLSKKTKKTVVYDFRQNDLKNGGEGAPLSPIFHLALIKSLFNKNRVKMPISILNIGGIANITEIDKDFKIFSRDIGPGNCLIDMWIRKNSDKFYDENGNIAEKGTTDKFIFDQYLDNYYYSKITSKRSLDTNDFDVSFAKGLSLENGTATMTDLTSELLSKKIGNNDIFVCGGGRKNKFL
;
A
#
# COMPACT_ATOMS: atom_id res chain seq x y z
N HIS A 1 -9.25 -26.64 9.95
CA HIS A 1 -10.70 -26.40 9.91
C HIS A 1 -11.24 -26.16 8.49
N LEU A 2 -10.56 -25.34 7.67
CA LEU A 2 -11.00 -25.03 6.31
C LEU A 2 -11.02 -26.27 5.42
N SER A 3 -9.97 -27.09 5.45
CA SER A 3 -9.87 -28.35 4.68
C SER A 3 -11.03 -29.30 4.98
N LYS A 4 -11.40 -29.45 6.27
CA LYS A 4 -12.54 -30.32 6.68
C LYS A 4 -13.87 -29.79 6.15
N LYS A 5 -14.08 -28.44 6.16
CA LYS A 5 -15.33 -27.82 5.68
C LYS A 5 -15.47 -27.85 4.16
N THR A 6 -14.37 -27.63 3.45
CA THR A 6 -14.37 -27.53 1.99
C THR A 6 -14.09 -28.85 1.28
N LYS A 7 -13.61 -29.88 2.01
CA LYS A 7 -13.09 -31.15 1.46
C LYS A 7 -11.97 -30.90 0.40
N LYS A 8 -11.23 -29.81 0.54
CA LYS A 8 -10.11 -29.45 -0.35
C LYS A 8 -8.80 -29.50 0.40
N THR A 9 -7.71 -29.75 -0.32
CA THR A 9 -6.36 -29.54 0.20
C THR A 9 -6.16 -28.07 0.49
N VAL A 10 -5.66 -27.74 1.67
CA VAL A 10 -5.35 -26.38 2.09
C VAL A 10 -3.85 -26.29 2.33
N VAL A 11 -3.19 -25.40 1.60
CA VAL A 11 -1.78 -25.05 1.79
C VAL A 11 -1.76 -23.71 2.54
N TYR A 12 -0.95 -23.61 3.58
CA TYR A 12 -0.90 -22.45 4.47
C TYR A 12 0.50 -22.27 5.06
N ASP A 13 0.67 -21.21 5.83
CA ASP A 13 1.91 -20.93 6.57
C ASP A 13 3.13 -20.66 5.70
N PHE A 14 2.94 -19.99 4.57
CA PHE A 14 4.01 -19.65 3.62
C PHE A 14 5.13 -18.82 4.23
N ARG A 15 4.83 -17.98 5.24
CA ARG A 15 5.78 -17.06 5.87
C ARG A 15 6.85 -17.77 6.70
N GLN A 16 6.51 -18.93 7.31
CA GLN A 16 7.38 -19.61 8.25
C GLN A 16 8.69 -20.11 7.62
N ASN A 17 8.64 -20.56 6.38
CA ASN A 17 9.84 -21.01 5.70
C ASN A 17 10.80 -19.85 5.42
N ASP A 18 10.26 -18.68 5.02
CA ASP A 18 11.06 -17.48 4.80
C ASP A 18 11.70 -16.99 6.11
N LEU A 19 10.90 -16.90 7.19
CA LEU A 19 11.38 -16.51 8.52
C LEU A 19 12.48 -17.43 9.05
N LYS A 20 12.34 -18.77 8.90
CA LYS A 20 13.35 -19.76 9.32
C LYS A 20 14.67 -19.61 8.57
N ASN A 21 14.64 -19.08 7.36
CA ASN A 21 15.82 -18.84 6.52
C ASN A 21 16.31 -17.39 6.60
N GLY A 22 15.89 -16.61 7.61
CA GLY A 22 16.37 -15.25 7.86
C GLY A 22 15.67 -14.16 7.04
N GLY A 23 14.57 -14.49 6.38
CA GLY A 23 13.70 -13.51 5.70
C GLY A 23 12.75 -12.82 6.68
N GLU A 24 12.04 -11.80 6.18
CA GLU A 24 11.08 -11.01 6.96
C GLU A 24 9.63 -11.58 6.90
N GLY A 25 9.43 -12.66 6.15
CA GLY A 25 8.13 -13.31 5.94
C GLY A 25 7.13 -12.51 5.10
N ALA A 26 7.51 -11.31 4.67
CA ALA A 26 6.75 -10.44 3.76
C ALA A 26 7.66 -9.34 3.19
N PRO A 27 7.40 -8.85 1.95
CA PRO A 27 6.42 -9.40 1.01
C PRO A 27 6.92 -10.68 0.33
N LEU A 28 6.02 -11.64 0.05
CA LEU A 28 6.35 -12.89 -0.66
C LEU A 28 6.04 -12.82 -2.17
N SER A 29 5.31 -11.80 -2.60
CA SER A 29 4.92 -11.60 -4.01
C SER A 29 6.05 -11.20 -4.99
N PRO A 30 7.23 -10.68 -4.57
CA PRO A 30 8.25 -10.20 -5.52
C PRO A 30 8.73 -11.26 -6.51
N ILE A 31 8.79 -12.54 -6.12
CA ILE A 31 9.17 -13.64 -7.01
C ILE A 31 8.12 -13.83 -8.12
N PHE A 32 6.83 -13.72 -7.76
CA PHE A 32 5.75 -13.76 -8.74
C PHE A 32 5.79 -12.54 -9.67
N HIS A 33 6.04 -11.35 -9.11
CA HIS A 33 6.21 -10.13 -9.90
C HIS A 33 7.32 -10.27 -10.93
N LEU A 34 8.48 -10.82 -10.53
CA LEU A 34 9.59 -11.09 -11.45
C LEU A 34 9.19 -12.05 -12.58
N ALA A 35 8.51 -13.14 -12.25
CA ALA A 35 8.06 -14.12 -13.25
C ALA A 35 7.08 -13.49 -14.25
N LEU A 36 6.13 -12.67 -13.75
CA LEU A 36 5.18 -11.93 -14.57
C LEU A 36 5.89 -10.97 -15.52
N ILE A 37 6.81 -10.15 -15.00
CA ILE A 37 7.56 -9.16 -15.79
C ILE A 37 8.44 -9.85 -16.84
N LYS A 38 9.14 -10.93 -16.50
CA LYS A 38 9.91 -11.71 -17.49
C LYS A 38 9.02 -12.22 -18.63
N SER A 39 7.82 -12.72 -18.29
CA SER A 39 6.86 -13.16 -19.33
C SER A 39 6.39 -12.02 -20.22
N LEU A 40 6.13 -10.83 -19.67
CA LEU A 40 5.71 -9.66 -20.42
C LEU A 40 6.86 -9.09 -21.27
N PHE A 41 8.07 -9.05 -20.73
CA PHE A 41 9.27 -8.60 -21.42
C PHE A 41 9.57 -9.47 -22.64
N ASN A 42 9.53 -10.79 -22.50
CA ASN A 42 9.72 -11.74 -23.60
C ASN A 42 8.66 -11.60 -24.72
N LYS A 43 7.51 -10.99 -24.40
CA LYS A 43 6.45 -10.67 -25.36
C LYS A 43 6.52 -9.22 -25.88
N ASN A 44 7.59 -8.49 -25.59
CA ASN A 44 7.78 -7.07 -25.93
C ASN A 44 6.65 -6.16 -25.43
N ARG A 45 6.04 -6.48 -24.29
CA ARG A 45 4.93 -5.70 -23.71
C ARG A 45 5.35 -4.71 -22.63
N VAL A 46 6.59 -4.80 -22.14
CA VAL A 46 7.15 -3.91 -21.13
C VAL A 46 8.60 -3.60 -21.45
N LYS A 47 9.07 -2.47 -20.96
CA LYS A 47 10.48 -2.07 -20.99
C LYS A 47 11.05 -2.15 -19.56
N MET A 48 12.38 -2.29 -19.48
CA MET A 48 13.08 -2.33 -18.21
C MET A 48 13.92 -1.06 -18.02
N PRO A 49 14.10 -0.55 -16.81
CA PRO A 49 13.59 -1.06 -15.51
C PRO A 49 12.09 -0.80 -15.34
N ILE A 50 11.44 -1.54 -14.44
CA ILE A 50 10.01 -1.43 -14.17
C ILE A 50 9.70 -1.62 -12.70
N SER A 51 8.62 -1.02 -12.22
CA SER A 51 8.15 -1.14 -10.84
C SER A 51 6.72 -1.69 -10.79
N ILE A 52 6.42 -2.42 -9.72
CA ILE A 52 5.05 -2.87 -9.40
C ILE A 52 4.71 -2.28 -8.04
N LEU A 53 3.72 -1.41 -8.01
CA LEU A 53 3.17 -0.79 -6.81
C LEU A 53 1.89 -1.53 -6.39
N ASN A 54 1.91 -2.12 -5.21
CA ASN A 54 0.72 -2.69 -4.61
C ASN A 54 0.17 -1.75 -3.54
N ILE A 55 -1.04 -1.22 -3.75
CA ILE A 55 -1.73 -0.37 -2.79
C ILE A 55 -2.77 -1.22 -2.05
N GLY A 56 -2.31 -1.92 -1.01
CA GLY A 56 -3.13 -2.65 -0.04
C GLY A 56 -3.48 -1.80 1.17
N GLY A 57 -3.58 -2.40 2.36
CA GLY A 57 -3.63 -1.65 3.62
C GLY A 57 -2.33 -0.88 3.84
N ILE A 58 -1.20 -1.56 3.71
CA ILE A 58 0.14 -1.00 3.54
C ILE A 58 0.47 -1.03 2.05
N ALA A 59 1.15 -0.01 1.55
CA ALA A 59 1.65 0.02 0.19
C ALA A 59 3.07 -0.51 0.13
N ASN A 60 3.33 -1.37 -0.84
CA ASN A 60 4.67 -1.90 -1.12
C ASN A 60 5.02 -1.79 -2.60
N ILE A 61 6.31 -1.66 -2.87
CA ILE A 61 6.83 -1.58 -4.22
C ILE A 61 7.82 -2.72 -4.47
N THR A 62 7.75 -3.31 -5.66
CA THR A 62 8.76 -4.22 -6.19
C THR A 62 9.41 -3.54 -7.39
N GLU A 63 10.67 -3.21 -7.29
CA GLU A 63 11.49 -2.62 -8.35
C GLU A 63 12.31 -3.73 -9.01
N ILE A 64 12.29 -3.77 -10.34
CA ILE A 64 12.99 -4.78 -11.14
C ILE A 64 13.90 -4.03 -12.11
N ASP A 65 15.21 -4.23 -11.98
CA ASP A 65 16.21 -3.57 -12.80
C ASP A 65 16.41 -4.24 -14.18
N LYS A 66 17.30 -3.67 -14.98
CA LYS A 66 17.62 -4.18 -16.32
C LYS A 66 18.22 -5.58 -16.31
N ASP A 67 18.83 -6.00 -15.20
CA ASP A 67 19.43 -7.33 -15.02
C ASP A 67 18.47 -8.31 -14.34
N PHE A 68 17.18 -7.92 -14.21
CA PHE A 68 16.14 -8.69 -13.53
C PHE A 68 16.42 -8.94 -12.03
N LYS A 69 17.23 -8.11 -11.39
CA LYS A 69 17.36 -8.09 -9.94
C LYS A 69 16.15 -7.41 -9.34
N ILE A 70 15.66 -7.99 -8.25
CA ILE A 70 14.47 -7.49 -7.54
C ILE A 70 14.88 -6.82 -6.24
N PHE A 71 14.23 -5.68 -5.97
CA PHE A 71 14.26 -5.01 -4.69
C PHE A 71 12.82 -4.72 -4.28
N SER A 72 12.44 -5.11 -3.06
CA SER A 72 11.08 -4.90 -2.59
C SER A 72 11.08 -4.34 -1.17
N ARG A 73 10.15 -3.43 -0.89
CA ARG A 73 9.98 -2.78 0.41
C ARG A 73 8.58 -2.24 0.58
N ASP A 74 8.18 -2.08 1.82
CA ASP A 74 7.05 -1.24 2.17
C ASP A 74 7.43 0.23 2.00
N ILE A 75 6.50 1.05 1.48
CA ILE A 75 6.80 2.45 1.15
C ILE A 75 5.91 3.45 1.91
N GLY A 76 4.86 3.00 2.55
CA GLY A 76 3.99 3.87 3.33
C GLY A 76 2.61 3.29 3.56
N PRO A 77 1.70 4.10 4.09
CA PRO A 77 0.31 3.71 4.19
C PRO A 77 -0.26 3.53 2.77
N GLY A 78 -1.04 2.47 2.58
CA GLY A 78 -1.90 2.34 1.42
C GLY A 78 -3.30 2.85 1.79
N ASN A 79 -4.29 1.95 1.76
CA ASN A 79 -5.65 2.33 2.16
C ASN A 79 -5.83 2.46 3.69
N CYS A 80 -4.86 2.09 4.52
CA CYS A 80 -5.08 1.96 5.97
C CYS A 80 -5.54 3.27 6.62
N LEU A 81 -4.95 4.43 6.28
CA LEU A 81 -5.38 5.72 6.81
C LEU A 81 -6.83 6.05 6.40
N ILE A 82 -7.14 5.86 5.12
CA ILE A 82 -8.46 6.11 4.53
C ILE A 82 -9.51 5.21 5.21
N ASP A 83 -9.23 3.90 5.24
CA ASP A 83 -10.15 2.90 5.79
C ASP A 83 -10.35 3.07 7.30
N MET A 84 -9.29 3.40 8.06
CA MET A 84 -9.40 3.66 9.49
C MET A 84 -10.27 4.90 9.78
N TRP A 85 -10.08 5.97 9.00
CA TRP A 85 -10.88 7.18 9.14
C TRP A 85 -12.36 6.89 8.88
N ILE A 86 -12.67 6.21 7.78
CA ILE A 86 -14.04 5.87 7.38
C ILE A 86 -14.72 4.99 8.42
N ARG A 87 -14.06 3.93 8.89
CA ARG A 87 -14.61 3.04 9.93
C ARG A 87 -14.86 3.73 11.26
N LYS A 88 -14.05 4.74 11.59
CA LYS A 88 -14.18 5.50 12.84
C LYS A 88 -15.33 6.52 12.79
N ASN A 89 -15.68 7.01 11.60
CA ASN A 89 -16.62 8.13 11.41
C ASN A 89 -17.88 7.75 10.63
N SER A 90 -18.06 6.48 10.25
CA SER A 90 -19.25 5.99 9.54
C SER A 90 -19.42 4.48 9.69
N ASP A 91 -20.53 3.94 9.22
CA ASP A 91 -20.80 2.50 9.15
C ASP A 91 -20.16 1.82 7.92
N LYS A 92 -19.39 2.57 7.12
CA LYS A 92 -18.71 2.05 5.95
C LYS A 92 -17.34 1.48 6.31
N PHE A 93 -16.82 0.59 5.45
CA PHE A 93 -15.53 -0.07 5.66
C PHE A 93 -14.38 0.58 4.88
N TYR A 94 -14.67 1.24 3.76
CA TYR A 94 -13.71 1.87 2.85
C TYR A 94 -14.41 2.91 1.95
N ASP A 95 -13.62 3.72 1.23
CA ASP A 95 -14.12 4.67 0.24
C ASP A 95 -14.27 3.99 -1.12
N GLU A 96 -15.49 3.64 -1.47
CA GLU A 96 -15.77 2.99 -2.76
C GLU A 96 -15.52 3.97 -3.91
N ASN A 97 -14.53 3.64 -4.76
CA ASN A 97 -14.10 4.42 -5.92
C ASN A 97 -13.60 5.85 -5.63
N GLY A 98 -13.37 6.23 -4.36
CA GLY A 98 -12.99 7.58 -3.96
C GLY A 98 -14.17 8.55 -3.81
N ASN A 99 -15.40 8.04 -3.78
CA ASN A 99 -16.63 8.87 -3.81
C ASN A 99 -16.83 9.72 -2.55
N ILE A 100 -16.23 9.37 -1.42
CA ILE A 100 -16.29 10.15 -0.18
C ILE A 100 -15.24 11.25 -0.23
N ALA A 101 -14.00 10.90 -0.57
CA ALA A 101 -12.90 11.84 -0.70
C ALA A 101 -13.20 12.94 -1.73
N GLU A 102 -13.80 12.58 -2.87
CA GLU A 102 -14.19 13.52 -3.94
C GLU A 102 -15.12 14.65 -3.46
N LYS A 103 -15.91 14.40 -2.41
CA LYS A 103 -16.85 15.39 -1.84
C LYS A 103 -16.21 16.26 -0.77
N GLY A 104 -15.01 15.91 -0.32
CA GLY A 104 -14.30 16.63 0.72
C GLY A 104 -13.26 17.59 0.18
N THR A 105 -12.72 18.36 1.10
CA THR A 105 -11.56 19.24 0.85
C THR A 105 -10.48 18.90 1.87
N THR A 106 -9.24 18.76 1.40
CA THR A 106 -8.10 18.49 2.27
C THR A 106 -7.86 19.65 3.23
N ASP A 107 -7.79 19.34 4.52
CA ASP A 107 -7.35 20.30 5.53
C ASP A 107 -5.83 20.45 5.45
N LYS A 108 -5.39 21.57 4.91
CA LYS A 108 -3.97 21.84 4.63
C LYS A 108 -3.13 21.90 5.89
N PHE A 109 -3.67 22.44 6.98
CA PHE A 109 -2.94 22.54 8.25
C PHE A 109 -2.68 21.14 8.84
N ILE A 110 -3.71 20.31 8.89
CA ILE A 110 -3.60 18.92 9.37
C ILE A 110 -2.67 18.10 8.46
N PHE A 111 -2.78 18.29 7.15
CA PHE A 111 -1.94 17.63 6.16
C PHE A 111 -0.45 17.93 6.39
N ASP A 112 -0.08 19.21 6.46
CA ASP A 112 1.31 19.64 6.65
C ASP A 112 1.86 19.17 8.00
N GLN A 113 1.08 19.31 9.09
CA GLN A 113 1.48 18.87 10.42
C GLN A 113 1.72 17.35 10.46
N TYR A 114 0.89 16.56 9.78
CA TYR A 114 1.09 15.11 9.72
C TYR A 114 2.37 14.74 8.97
N LEU A 115 2.63 15.38 7.83
CA LEU A 115 3.84 15.12 7.05
C LEU A 115 5.10 15.43 7.84
N ASP A 116 5.15 16.57 8.53
CA ASP A 116 6.29 16.94 9.36
C ASP A 116 6.54 15.89 10.45
N ASN A 117 5.50 15.49 11.18
CA ASN A 117 5.61 14.46 12.20
C ASN A 117 6.00 13.09 11.63
N TYR A 118 5.48 12.71 10.47
CA TYR A 118 5.80 11.45 9.81
C TYR A 118 7.28 11.36 9.45
N TYR A 119 7.86 12.41 8.86
CA TYR A 119 9.28 12.40 8.46
C TYR A 119 10.24 12.37 9.65
N TYR A 120 9.85 12.92 10.80
CA TYR A 120 10.64 12.85 12.03
C TYR A 120 10.38 11.57 12.84
N SER A 121 9.41 10.75 12.44
CA SER A 121 9.06 9.52 13.16
C SER A 121 10.00 8.36 12.84
N LYS A 122 10.06 7.38 13.75
CA LYS A 122 10.78 6.11 13.53
C LYS A 122 10.14 5.22 12.45
N ILE A 123 8.92 5.53 12.01
CA ILE A 123 8.21 4.77 10.97
C ILE A 123 9.02 4.79 9.67
N THR A 124 9.64 5.91 9.33
CA THR A 124 10.43 6.06 8.09
C THR A 124 11.66 5.16 8.01
N SER A 125 12.16 4.66 9.14
CA SER A 125 13.31 3.76 9.22
C SER A 125 12.94 2.27 9.22
N LYS A 126 11.66 1.92 9.35
CA LYS A 126 11.19 0.53 9.32
C LYS A 126 11.26 -0.03 7.90
N ARG A 127 11.73 -1.26 7.76
CA ARG A 127 11.73 -2.01 6.49
C ARG A 127 10.37 -2.63 6.19
N SER A 128 9.67 -3.10 7.23
CA SER A 128 8.33 -3.65 7.15
C SER A 128 7.39 -2.83 8.01
N LEU A 129 6.23 -2.46 7.45
CA LEU A 129 5.21 -1.65 8.09
C LEU A 129 3.99 -2.50 8.44
N ASP A 130 3.28 -2.11 9.51
CA ASP A 130 1.98 -2.66 9.88
C ASP A 130 0.93 -1.55 9.92
N THR A 131 -0.34 -1.89 9.73
CA THR A 131 -1.43 -0.91 9.82
C THR A 131 -1.52 -0.27 11.20
N ASN A 132 -1.07 -0.96 12.26
CA ASN A 132 -0.99 -0.43 13.62
C ASN A 132 0.12 0.61 13.83
N ASP A 133 1.01 0.80 12.86
CA ASP A 133 2.00 1.88 12.87
C ASP A 133 1.38 3.24 12.57
N PHE A 134 0.12 3.27 12.13
CA PHE A 134 -0.61 4.47 11.71
C PHE A 134 -1.81 4.74 12.60
N ASP A 135 -2.12 6.02 12.78
CA ASP A 135 -3.27 6.50 13.54
C ASP A 135 -3.92 7.68 12.80
N VAL A 136 -5.20 7.87 13.01
CA VAL A 136 -6.02 8.94 12.41
C VAL A 136 -6.57 9.93 13.43
N SER A 137 -6.13 9.85 14.69
CA SER A 137 -6.62 10.72 15.77
C SER A 137 -6.26 12.19 15.58
N PHE A 138 -5.19 12.48 14.82
CA PHE A 138 -4.75 13.83 14.48
C PHE A 138 -5.77 14.62 13.65
N ALA A 139 -6.66 13.94 12.93
CA ALA A 139 -7.72 14.55 12.11
C ALA A 139 -9.04 14.71 12.87
N LYS A 140 -9.05 14.49 14.19
CA LYS A 140 -10.27 14.60 15.01
C LYS A 140 -10.91 15.98 14.84
N GLY A 141 -12.21 15.99 14.53
CA GLY A 141 -13.00 17.21 14.32
C GLY A 141 -13.28 17.54 12.84
N LEU A 142 -12.62 16.86 11.90
CA LEU A 142 -13.01 16.98 10.49
C LEU A 142 -14.33 16.25 10.22
N SER A 143 -15.02 16.68 9.16
CA SER A 143 -16.16 15.91 8.61
C SER A 143 -15.67 14.60 7.99
N LEU A 144 -16.57 13.65 7.76
CA LEU A 144 -16.24 12.38 7.10
C LEU A 144 -15.54 12.64 5.75
N GLU A 145 -16.07 13.53 4.95
CA GLU A 145 -15.59 13.84 3.60
C GLU A 145 -14.21 14.52 3.65
N ASN A 146 -14.08 15.60 4.45
CA ASN A 146 -12.83 16.34 4.55
C ASN A 146 -11.69 15.46 5.13
N GLY A 147 -12.00 14.66 6.15
CA GLY A 147 -11.02 13.72 6.68
C GLY A 147 -10.64 12.65 5.66
N THR A 148 -11.60 12.11 4.90
CA THR A 148 -11.31 11.13 3.86
C THR A 148 -10.43 11.74 2.75
N ALA A 149 -10.72 12.97 2.30
CA ALA A 149 -9.89 13.70 1.33
C ALA A 149 -8.49 13.91 1.88
N THR A 150 -8.37 14.40 3.12
CA THR A 150 -7.06 14.62 3.78
C THR A 150 -6.23 13.33 3.89
N MET A 151 -6.85 12.18 4.26
CA MET A 151 -6.17 10.89 4.34
C MET A 151 -5.73 10.39 2.95
N THR A 152 -6.53 10.65 1.92
CA THR A 152 -6.22 10.25 0.54
C THR A 152 -5.05 11.06 0.01
N ASP A 153 -5.04 12.37 0.20
CA ASP A 153 -3.94 13.24 -0.21
C ASP A 153 -2.64 12.90 0.55
N LEU A 154 -2.72 12.65 1.87
CA LEU A 154 -1.56 12.20 2.64
C LEU A 154 -0.98 10.90 2.10
N THR A 155 -1.85 9.93 1.78
CA THR A 155 -1.42 8.66 1.19
C THR A 155 -0.72 8.91 -0.15
N SER A 156 -1.32 9.71 -1.03
CA SER A 156 -0.76 10.05 -2.34
C SER A 156 0.61 10.71 -2.22
N GLU A 157 0.74 11.69 -1.33
CA GLU A 157 1.99 12.43 -1.11
C GLU A 157 3.10 11.51 -0.58
N LEU A 158 2.80 10.68 0.41
CA LEU A 158 3.77 9.75 0.99
C LEU A 158 4.25 8.71 0.00
N LEU A 159 3.36 8.19 -0.85
CA LEU A 159 3.70 7.22 -1.88
C LEU A 159 4.49 7.86 -3.02
N SER A 160 4.06 9.02 -3.51
CA SER A 160 4.70 9.70 -4.65
C SER A 160 6.18 9.97 -4.42
N LYS A 161 6.56 10.34 -3.19
CA LYS A 161 7.97 10.60 -2.80
C LYS A 161 8.84 9.34 -2.74
N LYS A 162 8.24 8.15 -2.74
CA LYS A 162 8.94 6.87 -2.65
C LYS A 162 8.99 6.09 -3.97
N ILE A 163 8.22 6.55 -4.96
CA ILE A 163 8.16 5.98 -6.30
C ILE A 163 9.24 6.64 -7.16
N GLY A 164 10.08 5.83 -7.82
CA GLY A 164 11.09 6.30 -8.76
C GLY A 164 10.49 6.63 -10.14
N ASN A 165 11.36 6.98 -11.10
CA ASN A 165 10.98 7.38 -12.46
C ASN A 165 10.76 6.21 -13.44
N ASN A 166 10.63 4.98 -12.95
CA ASN A 166 10.40 3.80 -13.79
C ASN A 166 8.94 3.75 -14.25
N ASP A 167 8.69 3.04 -15.36
CA ASP A 167 7.34 2.61 -15.68
C ASP A 167 6.78 1.80 -14.51
N ILE A 168 5.49 1.99 -14.20
CA ILE A 168 4.89 1.40 -13.02
C ILE A 168 3.59 0.67 -13.34
N PHE A 169 3.46 -0.56 -12.85
CA PHE A 169 2.19 -1.25 -12.76
C PHE A 169 1.58 -1.08 -11.36
N VAL A 170 0.33 -0.64 -11.31
CA VAL A 170 -0.38 -0.47 -10.04
C VAL A 170 -1.35 -1.63 -9.84
N CYS A 171 -1.30 -2.27 -8.66
CA CYS A 171 -2.20 -3.32 -8.23
C CYS A 171 -2.74 -3.06 -6.81
N GLY A 172 -3.50 -4.00 -6.25
CA GLY A 172 -4.15 -3.83 -4.95
C GLY A 172 -5.50 -3.12 -5.02
N GLY A 173 -6.13 -2.98 -3.87
CA GLY A 173 -7.47 -2.35 -3.74
C GLY A 173 -7.45 -0.86 -4.07
N GLY A 174 -6.38 -0.16 -3.67
CA GLY A 174 -6.22 1.29 -3.85
C GLY A 174 -6.28 1.75 -5.30
N ARG A 175 -5.87 0.91 -6.27
CA ARG A 175 -5.99 1.23 -7.70
C ARG A 175 -7.42 1.53 -8.17
N LYS A 176 -8.44 1.19 -7.38
CA LYS A 176 -9.86 1.45 -7.68
C LYS A 176 -10.32 2.80 -7.16
N ASN A 177 -9.58 3.38 -6.22
CA ASN A 177 -9.87 4.71 -5.71
C ASN A 177 -9.39 5.74 -6.75
N LYS A 178 -10.34 6.40 -7.40
CA LYS A 178 -10.06 7.38 -8.47
C LYS A 178 -9.53 8.71 -7.93
N PHE A 179 -9.65 8.94 -6.64
CA PHE A 179 -9.18 10.13 -5.97
C PHE A 179 -7.74 9.98 -5.46
N LEU A 180 -7.27 8.75 -5.27
CA LEU A 180 -5.89 8.40 -4.93
C LEU A 180 -5.00 8.37 -6.18
#